data_24bf5b755edc67bc5ba8fee57e0dabf1
#
_entry.id   24bf5b755edc67bc5ba8fee57e0dabf1
#
_cell.length_a   1.000
_cell.length_b   1.000
_cell.length_c   1.000
_cell.angle_alpha   90.00
_cell.angle_beta   90.00
_cell.angle_gamma   90.00
#
_symmetry.space_group_name_H-M   'P 1'
#
loop_
_entity.id
_entity.type
_entity.pdbx_description
1 polymer ?
#
loop_
_entity_poly.entity_id
_entity_poly.type
_entity_poly.pdbx_seq_one_letter_code
_entity_poly.pdbx_strand_id
1 'polypeptide(L)'
;EILIGLVGSEMCIRDRMGIEPTYPSEKYGYIIPDTPAPVSTVSMFKEKPTKEIAEQYISQGALWNGGVFAFRLGYVLDRAHALIDFENYEDLFSKYETLDKISFDYAVVEHEDRIEVMRFSGMWKDLGTWNTLTEAMDSHNVGEALFNETCRNVHVVNELNLPVLCMGLKDIVVSASPDGILVSDKEQSSYIKPFVNTLDHRVMFAEKSWGSFRILDIEKESLTIKVTLNPGHQMNYHSHDFRNEVWNVISGTGRAVIDGVVYNVHAGDTLQMNAGSKHTIFADTELQIIEVQFGKDINVHDKHKYDLPSLF
;
A
#
# COMPACT_ATOMS: atom_id res chain seq x y z
N GLU A 1 -12.70 -16.99 -12.60
CA GLU A 1 -13.25 -17.13 -13.98
C GLU A 1 -12.52 -16.24 -14.99
N ILE A 2 -12.14 -15.00 -14.66
CA ILE A 2 -11.41 -14.07 -15.56
C ILE A 2 -10.04 -14.65 -15.95
N LEU A 3 -9.30 -15.21 -14.98
CA LEU A 3 -7.99 -15.82 -15.24
C LEU A 3 -8.04 -17.10 -16.08
N ILE A 4 -9.15 -17.84 -16.06
CA ILE A 4 -9.31 -19.08 -16.84
C ILE A 4 -9.49 -18.77 -18.34
N GLY A 5 -10.12 -17.64 -18.69
CA GLY A 5 -10.24 -17.17 -20.07
C GLY A 5 -8.91 -16.69 -20.68
N LEU A 6 -7.98 -16.21 -19.86
CA LEU A 6 -6.66 -15.72 -20.28
C LEU A 6 -5.62 -16.84 -20.45
N VAL A 7 -5.85 -18.02 -19.89
CA VAL A 7 -4.89 -19.16 -19.89
C VAL A 7 -4.97 -20.01 -21.18
N GLY A 8 -5.95 -19.78 -22.06
CA GLY A 8 -6.23 -20.64 -23.20
C GLY A 8 -5.58 -20.27 -24.54
N SER A 9 -4.89 -19.14 -24.67
CA SER A 9 -4.30 -18.74 -25.95
C SER A 9 -2.85 -19.26 -26.08
N GLU A 10 -2.66 -20.30 -26.87
CA GLU A 10 -1.32 -20.89 -27.12
C GLU A 10 -0.39 -19.97 -27.94
N MET A 11 -0.89 -18.87 -28.49
CA MET A 11 -0.16 -18.07 -29.49
C MET A 11 0.17 -16.65 -29.09
N CYS A 12 -0.47 -16.06 -28.08
CA CYS A 12 -0.24 -14.68 -27.72
C CYS A 12 0.54 -14.55 -26.42
N ILE A 13 1.52 -13.70 -26.47
CA ILE A 13 2.47 -13.53 -25.39
C ILE A 13 1.88 -12.62 -24.31
N ARG A 14 0.74 -11.92 -24.61
CA ARG A 14 0.18 -10.87 -23.75
C ARG A 14 -1.29 -10.62 -24.02
N ASP A 15 -2.09 -11.00 -23.08
CA ASP A 15 -3.51 -10.67 -23.08
C ASP A 15 -3.72 -9.52 -22.07
N ARG A 16 -4.57 -8.58 -22.43
CA ARG A 16 -4.97 -7.47 -21.58
C ARG A 16 -6.46 -7.47 -21.36
N MET A 17 -6.86 -7.01 -20.18
CA MET A 17 -8.26 -6.70 -19.93
C MET A 17 -8.55 -5.27 -20.40
N GLY A 18 -9.39 -5.16 -21.42
CA GLY A 18 -9.89 -3.89 -21.94
C GLY A 18 -11.29 -3.61 -21.42
N ILE A 19 -11.46 -2.47 -20.78
CA ILE A 19 -12.71 -2.05 -20.14
C ILE A 19 -13.50 -1.14 -21.10
N GLU A 20 -14.81 -1.34 -21.21
CA GLU A 20 -15.67 -0.46 -21.99
C GLU A 20 -15.70 0.96 -21.39
N PRO A 21 -15.28 2.01 -22.13
CA PRO A 21 -15.26 3.36 -21.63
C PRO A 21 -16.67 3.92 -21.41
N THR A 22 -16.89 4.56 -20.27
CA THR A 22 -18.15 5.24 -19.97
C THR A 22 -18.07 6.77 -20.16
N TYR A 23 -16.84 7.32 -20.25
CA TYR A 23 -16.55 8.75 -20.48
C TYR A 23 -15.12 8.94 -21.02
N PRO A 24 -14.79 10.08 -21.66
CA PRO A 24 -13.43 10.35 -22.15
C PRO A 24 -12.51 10.76 -20.98
N SER A 25 -11.80 9.77 -20.40
CA SER A 25 -10.85 9.96 -19.31
C SER A 25 -9.46 10.33 -19.83
N GLU A 26 -8.84 11.34 -19.25
CA GLU A 26 -7.42 11.68 -19.46
C GLU A 26 -6.48 10.91 -18.51
N LYS A 27 -7.06 10.07 -17.62
CA LYS A 27 -6.31 9.36 -16.57
C LYS A 27 -5.95 7.93 -16.95
N TYR A 28 -6.56 7.38 -18.00
CA TYR A 28 -6.40 5.98 -18.42
C TYR A 28 -5.69 5.83 -19.76
N GLY A 29 -5.06 4.69 -19.96
CA GLY A 29 -4.58 4.27 -21.27
C GLY A 29 -5.75 3.77 -22.14
N TYR A 30 -5.65 3.96 -23.44
CA TYR A 30 -6.63 3.52 -24.45
C TYR A 30 -6.03 2.44 -25.33
N ILE A 31 -6.78 1.37 -25.53
CA ILE A 31 -6.46 0.25 -26.38
C ILE A 31 -7.43 0.28 -27.57
N ILE A 32 -6.92 0.37 -28.79
CA ILE A 32 -7.76 0.29 -30.00
C ILE A 32 -7.65 -1.12 -30.56
N PRO A 33 -8.72 -1.95 -30.44
CA PRO A 33 -8.74 -3.30 -30.98
C PRO A 33 -8.93 -3.26 -32.50
N ASP A 34 -8.37 -4.23 -33.20
CA ASP A 34 -8.57 -4.41 -34.67
C ASP A 34 -9.99 -4.82 -35.02
N THR A 35 -10.66 -5.52 -34.12
CA THR A 35 -12.02 -6.03 -34.32
C THR A 35 -12.89 -5.85 -33.07
N PRO A 36 -14.24 -5.83 -33.25
CA PRO A 36 -15.14 -5.76 -32.07
C PRO A 36 -15.36 -7.14 -31.40
N ALA A 37 -14.57 -8.16 -31.72
CA ALA A 37 -14.67 -9.48 -31.11
C ALA A 37 -14.34 -9.44 -29.60
N PRO A 38 -14.80 -10.44 -28.81
CA PRO A 38 -14.49 -10.54 -27.39
C PRO A 38 -12.99 -10.58 -27.11
N VAL A 39 -12.19 -11.18 -28.01
CA VAL A 39 -10.72 -11.13 -28.02
C VAL A 39 -10.29 -10.62 -29.38
N SER A 40 -9.38 -9.68 -29.40
CA SER A 40 -8.88 -9.04 -30.63
C SER A 40 -7.42 -8.67 -30.48
N THR A 41 -6.68 -8.70 -31.58
CA THR A 41 -5.39 -8.01 -31.70
C THR A 41 -5.58 -6.50 -31.51
N VAL A 42 -4.52 -5.81 -31.13
CA VAL A 42 -4.51 -4.37 -30.83
C VAL A 42 -3.77 -3.64 -31.92
N SER A 43 -4.42 -2.67 -32.55
CA SER A 43 -3.83 -1.82 -33.58
C SER A 43 -3.02 -0.66 -32.96
N MET A 44 -3.43 -0.17 -31.78
CA MET A 44 -2.76 0.94 -31.11
C MET A 44 -3.03 0.92 -29.60
N PHE A 45 -2.01 1.32 -28.86
CA PHE A 45 -2.12 1.68 -27.44
C PHE A 45 -1.68 3.13 -27.23
N LYS A 46 -2.40 3.89 -26.40
CA LYS A 46 -2.00 5.25 -26.03
C LYS A 46 -2.31 5.54 -24.57
N GLU A 47 -1.27 5.85 -23.82
CA GLU A 47 -1.39 6.21 -22.40
C GLU A 47 -1.80 7.67 -22.24
N LYS A 48 -2.83 7.92 -21.43
CA LYS A 48 -3.28 9.25 -20.98
C LYS A 48 -3.39 10.32 -22.08
N PRO A 49 -4.23 10.12 -23.10
CA PRO A 49 -4.46 11.13 -24.15
C PRO A 49 -5.21 12.34 -23.60
N THR A 50 -5.24 13.45 -24.37
CA THR A 50 -6.15 14.56 -24.05
C THR A 50 -7.61 14.12 -24.22
N LYS A 51 -8.54 14.88 -23.62
CA LYS A 51 -9.97 14.57 -23.66
C LYS A 51 -10.48 14.45 -25.09
N GLU A 52 -10.09 15.35 -25.97
CA GLU A 52 -10.51 15.38 -27.39
C GLU A 52 -10.03 14.12 -28.14
N ILE A 53 -8.80 13.68 -27.84
CA ILE A 53 -8.24 12.44 -28.42
C ILE A 53 -8.95 11.22 -27.83
N ALA A 54 -9.23 11.24 -26.53
CA ALA A 54 -9.99 10.19 -25.86
C ALA A 54 -11.38 10.00 -26.47
N GLU A 55 -12.10 11.09 -26.79
CA GLU A 55 -13.40 11.07 -27.46
C GLU A 55 -13.29 10.42 -28.86
N GLN A 56 -12.23 10.74 -29.60
CA GLN A 56 -11.98 10.13 -30.91
C GLN A 56 -11.71 8.62 -30.79
N TYR A 57 -10.90 8.19 -29.83
CA TYR A 57 -10.61 6.77 -29.60
C TYR A 57 -11.87 5.99 -29.19
N ILE A 58 -12.70 6.54 -28.31
CA ILE A 58 -13.98 5.92 -27.93
C ILE A 58 -14.87 5.74 -29.18
N SER A 59 -14.93 6.73 -30.07
CA SER A 59 -15.71 6.62 -31.31
C SER A 59 -15.21 5.52 -32.27
N GLN A 60 -13.94 5.12 -32.14
CA GLN A 60 -13.31 4.02 -32.87
C GLN A 60 -13.47 2.65 -32.17
N GLY A 61 -14.17 2.59 -31.03
CA GLY A 61 -14.36 1.36 -30.25
C GLY A 61 -13.18 1.03 -29.32
N ALA A 62 -12.39 2.03 -28.95
CA ALA A 62 -11.30 1.85 -27.98
C ALA A 62 -11.82 1.42 -26.61
N LEU A 63 -10.99 0.69 -25.90
CA LEU A 63 -11.19 0.23 -24.54
C LEU A 63 -10.20 0.94 -23.61
N TRP A 64 -10.56 1.12 -22.34
CA TRP A 64 -9.57 1.51 -21.33
C TRP A 64 -8.64 0.36 -20.99
N ASN A 65 -7.38 0.65 -20.75
CA ASN A 65 -6.43 -0.29 -20.18
C ASN A 65 -6.78 -0.54 -18.70
N GLY A 66 -7.25 -1.74 -18.39
CA GLY A 66 -7.63 -2.13 -17.04
C GLY A 66 -6.43 -2.42 -16.11
N GLY A 67 -5.20 -2.36 -16.62
CA GLY A 67 -3.99 -2.67 -15.83
C GLY A 67 -3.86 -4.15 -15.44
N VAL A 68 -4.66 -5.03 -16.02
CA VAL A 68 -4.62 -6.48 -15.80
C VAL A 68 -4.02 -7.14 -17.04
N PHE A 69 -2.94 -7.89 -16.84
CA PHE A 69 -2.17 -8.52 -17.90
C PHE A 69 -2.04 -10.01 -17.65
N ALA A 70 -2.04 -10.80 -18.73
CA ALA A 70 -1.60 -12.19 -18.72
C ALA A 70 -0.45 -12.36 -19.71
N PHE A 71 0.63 -13.01 -19.29
CA PHE A 71 1.80 -13.26 -20.10
C PHE A 71 2.55 -14.50 -19.62
N ARG A 72 3.37 -15.08 -20.49
CA ARG A 72 4.28 -16.14 -20.08
C ARG A 72 5.41 -15.58 -19.24
N LEU A 73 5.77 -16.25 -18.16
CA LEU A 73 6.84 -15.81 -17.25
C LEU A 73 8.16 -15.57 -18.01
N GLY A 74 8.56 -16.47 -18.93
CA GLY A 74 9.77 -16.33 -19.73
C GLY A 74 9.82 -15.01 -20.49
N TYR A 75 8.68 -14.57 -21.06
CA TYR A 75 8.61 -13.30 -21.76
C TYR A 75 8.98 -12.11 -20.87
N VAL A 76 8.43 -12.06 -19.64
CA VAL A 76 8.74 -10.94 -18.70
C VAL A 76 10.20 -10.97 -18.28
N LEU A 77 10.74 -12.16 -18.05
CA LEU A 77 12.17 -12.32 -17.75
C LEU A 77 13.05 -11.86 -18.91
N ASP A 78 12.71 -12.22 -20.16
CA ASP A 78 13.44 -11.75 -21.35
C ASP A 78 13.39 -10.23 -21.48
N ARG A 79 12.23 -9.59 -21.20
CA ARG A 79 12.11 -8.13 -21.19
C ARG A 79 12.93 -7.49 -20.06
N ALA A 80 12.92 -8.08 -18.87
CA ALA A 80 13.73 -7.61 -17.75
C ALA A 80 15.23 -7.69 -18.08
N HIS A 81 15.71 -8.80 -18.64
CA HIS A 81 17.10 -8.94 -19.07
C HIS A 81 17.49 -8.01 -20.24
N ALA A 82 16.53 -7.60 -21.08
CA ALA A 82 16.77 -6.61 -22.11
C ALA A 82 16.94 -5.18 -21.56
N LEU A 83 16.35 -4.90 -20.38
CA LEU A 83 16.43 -3.59 -19.73
C LEU A 83 17.62 -3.48 -18.76
N ILE A 84 17.97 -4.57 -18.08
CA ILE A 84 19.10 -4.63 -17.15
C ILE A 84 19.68 -6.04 -17.11
N ASP A 85 21.00 -6.14 -17.05
CA ASP A 85 21.70 -7.40 -16.88
C ASP A 85 21.74 -7.79 -15.40
N PHE A 86 21.25 -9.01 -15.05
CA PHE A 86 21.25 -9.58 -13.70
C PHE A 86 21.30 -11.09 -13.75
N GLU A 87 21.92 -11.72 -12.75
CA GLU A 87 22.05 -13.16 -12.66
C GLU A 87 20.92 -13.81 -11.83
N ASN A 88 20.50 -13.16 -10.77
CA ASN A 88 19.50 -13.63 -9.82
C ASN A 88 18.83 -12.45 -9.09
N TYR A 89 17.91 -12.75 -8.15
CA TYR A 89 17.18 -11.74 -7.40
C TYR A 89 18.10 -10.84 -6.56
N GLU A 90 19.09 -11.43 -5.88
CA GLU A 90 20.01 -10.69 -5.02
C GLU A 90 20.84 -9.70 -5.83
N ASP A 91 21.31 -10.10 -7.00
CA ASP A 91 22.03 -9.22 -7.92
C ASP A 91 21.13 -8.09 -8.44
N LEU A 92 19.90 -8.41 -8.88
CA LEU A 92 18.92 -7.39 -9.29
C LEU A 92 18.59 -6.43 -8.14
N PHE A 93 18.39 -6.94 -6.92
CA PHE A 93 18.11 -6.13 -5.74
C PHE A 93 19.27 -5.17 -5.42
N SER A 94 20.51 -5.61 -5.57
CA SER A 94 21.70 -4.75 -5.38
C SER A 94 21.78 -3.60 -6.38
N LYS A 95 21.19 -3.78 -7.57
CA LYS A 95 21.14 -2.80 -8.68
C LYS A 95 19.84 -1.97 -8.66
N TYR A 96 18.92 -2.22 -7.74
CA TYR A 96 17.56 -1.64 -7.75
C TYR A 96 17.55 -0.10 -7.81
N GLU A 97 18.45 0.55 -7.08
CA GLU A 97 18.58 2.01 -7.06
C GLU A 97 19.07 2.61 -8.39
N THR A 98 19.61 1.77 -9.29
CA THR A 98 20.08 2.21 -10.62
C THR A 98 19.00 2.10 -11.68
N LEU A 99 17.84 1.51 -11.37
CA LEU A 99 16.75 1.34 -12.32
C LEU A 99 16.06 2.66 -12.62
N ASP A 100 15.65 2.84 -13.87
CA ASP A 100 14.80 3.95 -14.27
C ASP A 100 13.43 3.88 -13.60
N LYS A 101 12.94 5.00 -13.10
CA LYS A 101 11.59 5.12 -12.51
C LYS A 101 10.54 5.24 -13.62
N ILE A 102 10.24 4.15 -14.28
CA ILE A 102 9.31 4.07 -15.41
C ILE A 102 8.23 3.00 -15.12
N SER A 103 7.00 3.23 -15.58
CA SER A 103 5.95 2.22 -15.45
C SER A 103 6.11 1.09 -16.47
N PHE A 104 5.55 -0.08 -16.15
CA PHE A 104 5.50 -1.23 -17.04
C PHE A 104 4.83 -0.90 -18.38
N ASP A 105 3.78 -0.07 -18.36
CA ASP A 105 3.08 0.38 -19.56
C ASP A 105 4.03 1.14 -20.51
N TYR A 106 4.82 2.08 -20.00
CA TYR A 106 5.79 2.82 -20.81
C TYR A 106 7.01 1.99 -21.20
N ALA A 107 7.56 1.19 -20.27
CA ALA A 107 8.79 0.45 -20.53
C ALA A 107 8.61 -0.74 -21.47
N VAL A 108 7.47 -1.40 -21.42
CA VAL A 108 7.23 -2.66 -22.13
C VAL A 108 6.06 -2.56 -23.08
N VAL A 109 4.91 -2.09 -22.58
CA VAL A 109 3.64 -2.22 -23.24
C VAL A 109 3.51 -1.35 -24.50
N GLU A 110 3.97 -0.10 -24.47
CA GLU A 110 3.95 0.81 -25.63
C GLU A 110 4.88 0.36 -26.76
N HIS A 111 5.86 -0.49 -26.47
CA HIS A 111 6.86 -0.94 -27.44
C HIS A 111 6.57 -2.33 -28.02
N GLU A 112 5.39 -2.83 -27.77
CA GLU A 112 5.08 -4.20 -28.09
C GLU A 112 4.12 -4.35 -29.26
N ASP A 113 4.55 -5.08 -30.30
CA ASP A 113 3.81 -5.25 -31.55
C ASP A 113 2.74 -6.34 -31.51
N ARG A 114 2.80 -7.25 -30.54
CA ARG A 114 1.91 -8.42 -30.44
C ARG A 114 1.12 -8.40 -29.16
N ILE A 115 0.04 -7.65 -29.16
CA ILE A 115 -0.87 -7.52 -28.03
C ILE A 115 -2.24 -8.01 -28.44
N GLU A 116 -2.88 -8.77 -27.58
CA GLU A 116 -4.31 -9.03 -27.63
C GLU A 116 -5.02 -8.33 -26.48
N VAL A 117 -6.28 -8.00 -26.69
CA VAL A 117 -7.16 -7.44 -25.68
C VAL A 117 -8.40 -8.30 -25.56
N MET A 118 -8.75 -8.64 -24.33
CA MET A 118 -10.03 -9.26 -23.98
C MET A 118 -10.98 -8.19 -23.47
N ARG A 119 -12.14 -8.05 -24.11
CA ARG A 119 -13.19 -7.11 -23.67
C ARG A 119 -13.82 -7.57 -22.38
N PHE A 120 -13.89 -6.66 -21.42
CA PHE A 120 -14.55 -6.87 -20.15
C PHE A 120 -15.72 -5.88 -20.02
N SER A 121 -16.93 -6.42 -19.93
CA SER A 121 -18.18 -5.66 -19.82
C SER A 121 -18.76 -5.65 -18.40
N GLY A 122 -18.03 -6.19 -17.43
CA GLY A 122 -18.43 -6.15 -16.02
C GLY A 122 -18.17 -4.79 -15.36
N MET A 123 -18.54 -4.69 -14.09
CA MET A 123 -18.23 -3.51 -13.30
C MET A 123 -16.71 -3.45 -13.04
N TRP A 124 -16.10 -2.36 -13.46
CA TRP A 124 -14.72 -2.03 -13.16
C TRP A 124 -14.61 -0.56 -12.77
N LYS A 125 -13.85 -0.25 -11.74
CA LYS A 125 -13.64 1.10 -11.28
C LYS A 125 -12.24 1.23 -10.68
N ASP A 126 -11.52 2.25 -11.09
CA ASP A 126 -10.28 2.66 -10.44
C ASP A 126 -10.63 3.38 -9.13
N LEU A 127 -10.17 2.84 -8.01
CA LEU A 127 -10.35 3.40 -6.67
C LEU A 127 -9.17 4.29 -6.24
N GLY A 128 -8.38 4.78 -7.17
CA GLY A 128 -7.19 5.59 -6.94
C GLY A 128 -7.44 6.98 -6.35
N THR A 129 -8.68 7.40 -6.19
CA THR A 129 -9.04 8.67 -5.55
C THR A 129 -10.15 8.49 -4.53
N TRP A 130 -10.22 9.37 -3.53
CA TRP A 130 -11.30 9.35 -2.55
C TRP A 130 -12.68 9.50 -3.18
N ASN A 131 -12.81 10.31 -4.25
CA ASN A 131 -14.06 10.43 -4.96
C ASN A 131 -14.52 9.09 -5.53
N THR A 132 -13.66 8.42 -6.31
CA THR A 132 -14.02 7.13 -6.93
C THR A 132 -14.25 6.02 -5.90
N LEU A 133 -13.51 6.03 -4.78
CA LEU A 133 -13.74 5.12 -3.66
C LEU A 133 -15.15 5.34 -3.07
N THR A 134 -15.52 6.59 -2.74
CA THR A 134 -16.83 6.88 -2.13
C THR A 134 -18.01 6.57 -3.03
N GLU A 135 -17.83 6.60 -4.36
CA GLU A 135 -18.86 6.17 -5.31
C GLU A 135 -19.05 4.63 -5.36
N ALA A 136 -18.05 3.88 -4.90
CA ALA A 136 -18.09 2.41 -4.82
C ALA A 136 -18.48 1.89 -3.43
N MET A 137 -18.60 2.77 -2.43
CA MET A 137 -18.99 2.38 -1.08
C MET A 137 -20.49 2.11 -0.99
N ASP A 138 -20.88 1.01 -0.35
CA ASP A 138 -22.28 0.66 -0.08
C ASP A 138 -22.88 1.50 1.06
N SER A 139 -22.04 2.07 1.93
CA SER A 139 -22.46 2.89 3.08
C SER A 139 -21.75 4.24 3.07
N HIS A 140 -22.36 5.23 3.74
CA HIS A 140 -21.76 6.54 3.87
C HIS A 140 -20.56 6.60 4.83
N ASN A 141 -20.34 5.56 5.62
CA ASN A 141 -19.20 5.49 6.53
C ASN A 141 -18.63 4.10 6.69
N VAL A 142 -17.33 4.09 6.95
CA VAL A 142 -16.57 3.00 7.57
C VAL A 142 -16.06 3.55 8.90
N GLY A 143 -16.24 2.80 10.00
CA GLY A 143 -15.96 3.28 11.35
C GLY A 143 -17.08 4.17 11.92
N GLU A 144 -16.84 4.76 13.09
CA GLU A 144 -17.86 5.50 13.83
C GLU A 144 -18.00 6.93 13.28
N ALA A 145 -19.20 7.22 12.72
CA ALA A 145 -19.56 8.54 12.24
C ALA A 145 -21.04 8.84 12.42
N LEU A 146 -21.37 10.11 12.69
CA LEU A 146 -22.71 10.63 12.83
C LEU A 146 -22.95 11.76 11.82
N PHE A 147 -24.11 11.74 11.21
CA PHE A 147 -24.53 12.76 10.22
C PHE A 147 -25.84 13.37 10.65
N ASN A 148 -25.96 14.69 10.54
CA ASN A 148 -27.28 15.31 10.67
C ASN A 148 -28.05 15.24 9.34
N GLU A 149 -29.37 15.52 9.41
CA GLU A 149 -30.28 15.45 8.26
C GLU A 149 -29.97 16.44 7.12
N THR A 150 -29.12 17.42 7.35
CA THR A 150 -28.74 18.41 6.34
C THR A 150 -27.50 18.00 5.53
N CYS A 151 -26.80 16.95 5.94
CA CYS A 151 -25.69 16.41 5.16
C CYS A 151 -26.16 15.82 3.83
N ARG A 152 -25.41 16.03 2.77
CA ARG A 152 -25.67 15.50 1.42
C ARG A 152 -24.39 14.98 0.80
N ASN A 153 -24.40 13.71 0.34
CA ASN A 153 -23.28 13.08 -0.33
C ASN A 153 -21.95 13.17 0.46
N VAL A 154 -22.03 12.98 1.77
CA VAL A 154 -20.88 13.00 2.69
C VAL A 154 -20.48 11.57 3.00
N HIS A 155 -19.18 11.26 2.90
CA HIS A 155 -18.63 9.96 3.27
C HIS A 155 -17.51 10.14 4.29
N VAL A 156 -17.44 9.19 5.22
CA VAL A 156 -16.43 9.16 6.30
C VAL A 156 -15.75 7.80 6.31
N VAL A 157 -14.43 7.79 6.25
CA VAL A 157 -13.60 6.60 6.54
C VAL A 157 -12.83 6.90 7.81
N ASN A 158 -13.26 6.33 8.92
CA ASN A 158 -12.71 6.59 10.25
C ASN A 158 -12.06 5.34 10.83
N GLU A 159 -10.75 5.32 10.90
CA GLU A 159 -9.94 4.25 11.50
C GLU A 159 -9.55 4.57 12.97
N LEU A 160 -10.00 5.72 13.48
CA LEU A 160 -9.73 6.12 14.85
C LEU A 160 -10.82 5.60 15.80
N ASN A 161 -10.49 5.47 17.08
CA ASN A 161 -11.42 5.15 18.16
C ASN A 161 -12.14 6.42 18.69
N LEU A 162 -12.37 7.41 17.83
CA LEU A 162 -13.02 8.67 18.14
C LEU A 162 -14.17 8.86 17.15
N PRO A 163 -15.38 9.23 17.60
CA PRO A 163 -16.49 9.47 16.68
C PRO A 163 -16.25 10.72 15.81
N VAL A 164 -16.66 10.65 14.56
CA VAL A 164 -16.67 11.80 13.65
C VAL A 164 -18.09 12.32 13.51
N LEU A 165 -18.33 13.59 13.85
CA LEU A 165 -19.65 14.25 13.69
C LEU A 165 -19.61 15.19 12.50
N CYS A 166 -20.47 14.95 11.50
CA CYS A 166 -20.65 15.77 10.32
C CYS A 166 -22.00 16.49 10.36
N MET A 167 -21.99 17.81 10.18
CA MET A 167 -23.21 18.64 10.19
C MET A 167 -23.19 19.62 9.03
N GLY A 168 -24.28 19.61 8.24
CA GLY A 168 -24.50 20.59 7.18
C GLY A 168 -23.51 20.53 5.99
N LEU A 169 -22.75 19.43 5.87
CA LEU A 169 -21.75 19.25 4.82
C LEU A 169 -22.38 18.75 3.52
N LYS A 170 -21.71 19.05 2.40
CA LYS A 170 -22.13 18.63 1.08
C LYS A 170 -20.94 18.27 0.21
N ASP A 171 -21.04 17.12 -0.48
CA ASP A 171 -20.03 16.60 -1.42
C ASP A 171 -18.62 16.49 -0.81
N ILE A 172 -18.55 16.03 0.45
CA ILE A 172 -17.33 15.96 1.26
C ILE A 172 -16.94 14.50 1.49
N VAL A 173 -15.63 14.25 1.51
CA VAL A 173 -15.02 13.06 2.12
C VAL A 173 -14.20 13.47 3.34
N VAL A 174 -14.37 12.71 4.42
CA VAL A 174 -13.51 12.76 5.62
C VAL A 174 -12.80 11.42 5.74
N SER A 175 -11.47 11.45 5.79
CA SER A 175 -10.67 10.27 6.13
C SER A 175 -9.90 10.59 7.39
N ALA A 176 -10.10 9.79 8.43
CA ALA A 176 -9.41 9.93 9.71
C ALA A 176 -8.64 8.65 10.02
N SER A 177 -7.34 8.73 10.08
CA SER A 177 -6.42 7.65 10.40
C SER A 177 -5.38 8.07 11.42
N PRO A 178 -4.60 7.14 12.00
CA PRO A 178 -3.48 7.52 12.86
C PRO A 178 -2.47 8.46 12.19
N ASP A 179 -2.30 8.38 10.87
CA ASP A 179 -1.35 9.19 10.12
C ASP A 179 -1.84 10.61 9.83
N GLY A 180 -3.14 10.87 9.97
CA GLY A 180 -3.70 12.20 9.77
C GLY A 180 -5.19 12.22 9.44
N ILE A 181 -5.73 13.43 9.35
CA ILE A 181 -7.13 13.65 9.01
C ILE A 181 -7.21 14.49 7.73
N LEU A 182 -7.87 13.93 6.73
CA LEU A 182 -8.25 14.61 5.50
C LEU A 182 -9.73 15.05 5.60
N VAL A 183 -10.02 16.31 5.31
CA VAL A 183 -11.35 16.81 5.01
C VAL A 183 -11.28 17.48 3.66
N SER A 184 -11.98 16.97 2.67
CA SER A 184 -11.88 17.45 1.30
C SER A 184 -13.22 17.42 0.59
N ASP A 185 -13.45 18.40 -0.27
CA ASP A 185 -14.40 18.24 -1.36
C ASP A 185 -14.01 16.99 -2.18
N LYS A 186 -14.99 16.23 -2.66
CA LYS A 186 -14.75 14.95 -3.34
C LYS A 186 -13.98 15.11 -4.65
N GLU A 187 -14.26 16.12 -5.45
CA GLU A 187 -13.55 16.36 -6.71
C GLU A 187 -12.11 16.82 -6.43
N GLN A 188 -11.93 17.72 -5.46
CA GLN A 188 -10.63 18.23 -5.04
C GLN A 188 -9.74 17.13 -4.46
N SER A 189 -10.33 16.10 -3.88
CA SER A 189 -9.58 14.96 -3.33
C SER A 189 -8.69 14.24 -4.35
N SER A 190 -8.97 14.40 -5.64
CA SER A 190 -8.15 13.86 -6.73
C SER A 190 -6.80 14.57 -6.89
N TYR A 191 -6.61 15.72 -6.28
CA TYR A 191 -5.43 16.60 -6.43
C TYR A 191 -4.60 16.71 -5.15
N ILE A 192 -4.81 15.84 -4.15
CA ILE A 192 -4.15 15.91 -2.84
C ILE A 192 -2.64 15.61 -2.88
N LYS A 193 -2.17 14.85 -3.87
CA LYS A 193 -0.79 14.31 -3.90
C LYS A 193 0.31 15.38 -3.73
N PRO A 194 0.28 16.54 -4.40
CA PRO A 194 1.29 17.57 -4.20
C PRO A 194 1.33 18.11 -2.76
N PHE A 195 0.17 18.19 -2.10
CA PHE A 195 0.06 18.69 -0.73
C PHE A 195 0.54 17.66 0.28
N VAL A 196 0.12 16.40 0.13
CA VAL A 196 0.56 15.30 1.02
C VAL A 196 2.07 15.15 0.98
N ASN A 197 2.69 15.28 -0.21
CA ASN A 197 4.14 15.17 -0.35
C ASN A 197 4.93 16.29 0.38
N THR A 198 4.27 17.39 0.77
CA THR A 198 4.89 18.48 1.53
C THR A 198 4.73 18.33 3.06
N LEU A 199 3.90 17.39 3.49
CA LEU A 199 3.72 17.11 4.90
C LEU A 199 4.91 16.31 5.43
N ASP A 200 5.62 16.88 6.38
CA ASP A 200 6.62 16.14 7.16
C ASP A 200 5.88 15.39 8.26
N HIS A 201 5.57 14.12 8.01
CA HIS A 201 4.86 13.29 8.97
C HIS A 201 5.57 11.96 9.20
N ARG A 202 5.58 11.53 10.44
CA ARG A 202 6.03 10.20 10.84
C ARG A 202 4.87 9.21 10.61
N VAL A 203 5.20 8.01 10.14
CA VAL A 203 4.23 6.91 10.07
C VAL A 203 3.78 6.57 11.49
N MET A 204 2.50 6.81 11.78
CA MET A 204 1.92 6.61 13.11
C MET A 204 1.39 5.19 13.32
N PHE A 205 1.09 4.48 12.24
CA PHE A 205 0.65 3.08 12.25
C PHE A 205 1.23 2.33 11.07
N ALA A 206 1.68 1.09 11.29
CA ALA A 206 2.01 0.19 10.20
C ALA A 206 1.80 -1.28 10.60
N GLU A 207 1.32 -2.06 9.64
CA GLU A 207 1.35 -3.51 9.67
C GLU A 207 2.68 -4.03 9.13
N LYS A 208 3.20 -5.07 9.75
CA LYS A 208 4.45 -5.73 9.40
C LYS A 208 4.21 -7.24 9.32
N SER A 209 5.13 -7.99 8.73
CA SER A 209 5.06 -9.45 8.70
C SER A 209 4.97 -10.11 10.09
N TRP A 210 5.48 -9.45 11.11
CA TRP A 210 5.49 -9.93 12.50
C TRP A 210 4.32 -9.42 13.35
N GLY A 211 3.48 -8.50 12.86
CA GLY A 211 2.38 -7.88 13.60
C GLY A 211 2.16 -6.43 13.22
N SER A 212 1.96 -5.54 14.18
CA SER A 212 1.75 -4.12 13.92
C SER A 212 2.33 -3.24 15.02
N PHE A 213 2.51 -1.95 14.68
CA PHE A 213 2.77 -0.94 15.69
C PHE A 213 1.88 0.29 15.49
N ARG A 214 1.59 0.98 16.59
CA ARG A 214 0.91 2.28 16.59
C ARG A 214 1.64 3.22 17.52
N ILE A 215 2.03 4.38 17.05
CA ILE A 215 2.56 5.45 17.89
C ILE A 215 1.39 6.07 18.65
N LEU A 216 1.53 6.17 19.94
CA LEU A 216 0.50 6.70 20.85
C LEU A 216 0.79 8.14 21.24
N ASP A 217 2.08 8.49 21.40
CA ASP A 217 2.51 9.80 21.82
C ASP A 217 3.92 10.11 21.31
N ILE A 218 4.15 11.36 20.92
CA ILE A 218 5.43 11.86 20.44
C ILE A 218 5.75 13.17 21.14
N GLU A 219 6.85 13.17 21.86
CA GLU A 219 7.43 14.35 22.49
C GLU A 219 8.87 14.56 22.02
N LYS A 220 9.49 15.65 22.41
CA LYS A 220 10.86 15.99 21.97
C LYS A 220 11.89 14.93 22.37
N GLU A 221 11.76 14.35 23.55
CA GLU A 221 12.72 13.41 24.14
C GLU A 221 12.06 12.08 24.55
N SER A 222 10.81 11.82 24.08
CA SER A 222 10.12 10.56 24.31
C SER A 222 9.21 10.17 23.16
N LEU A 223 9.01 8.86 23.01
CA LEU A 223 8.12 8.26 22.03
C LEU A 223 7.44 7.06 22.68
N THR A 224 6.12 7.02 22.66
CA THR A 224 5.35 5.89 23.18
C THR A 224 4.70 5.14 22.03
N ILE A 225 4.92 3.83 21.98
CA ILE A 225 4.45 2.96 20.90
C ILE A 225 3.68 1.78 21.51
N LYS A 226 2.54 1.44 20.93
CA LYS A 226 1.92 0.13 21.14
C LYS A 226 2.39 -0.80 20.04
N VAL A 227 2.96 -1.94 20.43
CA VAL A 227 3.37 -3.02 19.53
C VAL A 227 2.47 -4.22 19.76
N THR A 228 1.98 -4.84 18.70
CA THR A 228 1.27 -6.11 18.72
C THR A 228 2.04 -7.11 17.87
N LEU A 229 2.45 -8.22 18.46
CA LEU A 229 3.15 -9.31 17.79
C LEU A 229 2.19 -10.47 17.57
N ASN A 230 2.17 -11.00 16.36
CA ASN A 230 1.44 -12.22 16.03
C ASN A 230 2.09 -13.45 16.69
N PRO A 231 1.32 -14.47 17.06
CA PRO A 231 1.87 -15.73 17.59
C PRO A 231 2.95 -16.30 16.66
N GLY A 232 4.06 -16.75 17.25
CA GLY A 232 5.18 -17.32 16.51
C GLY A 232 6.10 -16.30 15.82
N HIS A 233 5.87 -15.01 16.02
CA HIS A 233 6.69 -13.96 15.41
C HIS A 233 7.54 -13.22 16.43
N GLN A 234 8.54 -12.49 15.93
CA GLN A 234 9.49 -11.74 16.75
C GLN A 234 9.89 -10.42 16.08
N MET A 235 10.34 -9.48 16.87
CA MET A 235 11.08 -8.32 16.38
C MET A 235 12.52 -8.71 16.01
N ASN A 236 13.19 -7.89 15.19
CA ASN A 236 14.63 -8.07 14.94
C ASN A 236 15.40 -7.95 16.26
N TYR A 237 16.47 -8.75 16.45
CA TYR A 237 17.43 -8.53 17.51
C TYR A 237 18.26 -7.30 17.18
N HIS A 238 18.22 -6.26 18.04
CA HIS A 238 18.78 -4.96 17.72
C HIS A 238 19.18 -4.17 18.97
N SER A 239 19.92 -3.06 18.76
CA SER A 239 20.23 -2.07 19.78
C SER A 239 20.04 -0.66 19.26
N HIS A 240 20.09 0.31 20.19
CA HIS A 240 20.02 1.73 19.93
C HIS A 240 21.15 2.44 20.68
N ASP A 241 21.77 3.46 20.06
CA ASP A 241 22.89 4.16 20.66
C ASP A 241 22.44 5.38 21.51
N PHE A 242 21.29 6.00 21.13
CA PHE A 242 20.90 7.31 21.65
C PHE A 242 19.62 7.30 22.50
N ARG A 243 18.96 6.13 22.65
CA ARG A 243 17.75 6.01 23.45
C ARG A 243 17.75 4.80 24.36
N ASN A 244 17.03 4.94 25.46
CA ASN A 244 16.64 3.83 26.32
C ASN A 244 15.21 3.43 26.00
N GLU A 245 14.84 2.20 26.35
CA GLU A 245 13.49 1.69 26.16
C GLU A 245 12.98 1.02 27.43
N VAL A 246 11.68 1.20 27.68
CA VAL A 246 10.94 0.45 28.69
C VAL A 246 9.76 -0.23 28.00
N TRP A 247 9.66 -1.54 28.13
CA TRP A 247 8.56 -2.32 27.63
C TRP A 247 7.65 -2.77 28.76
N ASN A 248 6.37 -2.49 28.65
CA ASN A 248 5.34 -3.00 29.55
C ASN A 248 4.49 -4.00 28.78
N VAL A 249 4.47 -5.24 29.21
CA VAL A 249 3.65 -6.30 28.63
C VAL A 249 2.19 -6.09 29.05
N ILE A 250 1.31 -5.88 28.08
CA ILE A 250 -0.11 -5.59 28.33
C ILE A 250 -0.96 -6.86 28.27
N SER A 251 -0.66 -7.75 27.32
CA SER A 251 -1.36 -9.03 27.16
C SER A 251 -0.49 -10.04 26.44
N GLY A 252 -0.85 -11.32 26.56
CA GLY A 252 -0.14 -12.41 25.91
C GLY A 252 1.04 -12.93 26.74
N THR A 253 1.77 -13.88 26.13
CA THR A 253 2.98 -14.51 26.68
C THR A 253 4.05 -14.61 25.61
N GLY A 254 5.30 -14.61 26.01
CA GLY A 254 6.41 -14.65 25.10
C GLY A 254 7.77 -14.77 25.81
N ARG A 255 8.83 -14.51 25.06
CA ARG A 255 10.20 -14.53 25.55
C ARG A 255 10.95 -13.31 25.05
N ALA A 256 11.51 -12.52 25.95
CA ALA A 256 12.41 -11.43 25.61
C ALA A 256 13.86 -11.90 25.73
N VAL A 257 14.73 -11.38 24.86
CA VAL A 257 16.18 -11.54 24.99
C VAL A 257 16.79 -10.17 25.17
N ILE A 258 17.52 -9.98 26.25
CA ILE A 258 18.24 -8.74 26.54
C ILE A 258 19.71 -9.11 26.81
N ASP A 259 20.62 -8.60 25.99
CA ASP A 259 22.06 -8.88 26.05
C ASP A 259 22.41 -10.39 26.15
N GLY A 260 21.65 -11.20 25.40
CA GLY A 260 21.80 -12.65 25.34
C GLY A 260 21.14 -13.42 26.49
N VAL A 261 20.49 -12.76 27.45
CA VAL A 261 19.74 -13.42 28.54
C VAL A 261 18.26 -13.50 28.15
N VAL A 262 17.68 -14.71 28.31
CA VAL A 262 16.27 -14.98 27.99
C VAL A 262 15.40 -14.75 29.21
N TYR A 263 14.30 -14.03 29.04
CA TYR A 263 13.28 -13.75 30.04
C TYR A 263 11.92 -14.24 29.51
N ASN A 264 11.23 -15.10 30.25
CA ASN A 264 9.83 -15.39 29.97
C ASN A 264 9.01 -14.16 30.39
N VAL A 265 8.06 -13.77 29.54
CA VAL A 265 7.26 -12.57 29.79
C VAL A 265 5.76 -12.87 29.70
N HIS A 266 4.98 -12.18 30.53
CA HIS A 266 3.53 -12.23 30.59
C HIS A 266 2.94 -10.86 30.94
N ALA A 267 1.65 -10.74 30.87
CA ALA A 267 0.96 -9.48 31.21
C ALA A 267 1.34 -8.96 32.60
N GLY A 268 1.72 -7.69 32.69
CA GLY A 268 2.17 -7.01 33.90
C GLY A 268 3.70 -6.93 34.04
N ASP A 269 4.48 -7.65 33.24
CA ASP A 269 5.93 -7.54 33.28
C ASP A 269 6.43 -6.23 32.68
N THR A 270 7.52 -5.73 33.24
CA THR A 270 8.23 -4.55 32.75
C THR A 270 9.69 -4.90 32.50
N LEU A 271 10.17 -4.56 31.32
CA LEU A 271 11.56 -4.75 30.90
C LEU A 271 12.18 -3.38 30.61
N GLN A 272 13.44 -3.21 30.99
CA GLN A 272 14.18 -1.98 30.75
C GLN A 272 15.45 -2.29 29.97
N MET A 273 15.68 -1.57 28.87
CA MET A 273 16.85 -1.62 28.01
C MET A 273 17.51 -0.26 28.00
N ASN A 274 18.79 -0.20 28.39
CA ASN A 274 19.58 0.99 28.23
C ASN A 274 20.13 1.13 26.82
N ALA A 275 20.50 2.32 26.42
CA ALA A 275 21.23 2.57 25.19
C ALA A 275 22.43 1.60 25.08
N GLY A 276 22.61 0.98 23.91
CA GLY A 276 23.59 -0.05 23.65
C GLY A 276 23.15 -1.49 23.95
N SER A 277 22.11 -1.70 24.77
CA SER A 277 21.62 -3.07 25.08
C SER A 277 20.98 -3.70 23.84
N LYS A 278 21.39 -4.92 23.52
CA LYS A 278 20.83 -5.71 22.43
C LYS A 278 19.57 -6.42 22.90
N HIS A 279 18.46 -6.24 22.20
CA HIS A 279 17.18 -6.78 22.65
C HIS A 279 16.28 -7.22 21.50
N THR A 280 15.37 -8.13 21.82
CA THR A 280 14.24 -8.60 20.98
C THR A 280 13.17 -9.20 21.88
N ILE A 281 12.00 -9.44 21.30
CA ILE A 281 10.93 -10.18 21.95
C ILE A 281 10.24 -11.10 20.93
N PHE A 282 9.94 -12.31 21.36
CA PHE A 282 9.22 -13.35 20.63
C PHE A 282 7.86 -13.59 21.27
N ALA A 283 6.82 -13.70 20.48
CA ALA A 283 5.45 -13.93 20.91
C ALA A 283 5.10 -15.43 20.84
N ASP A 284 4.80 -16.05 21.98
CA ASP A 284 4.25 -17.41 22.02
C ASP A 284 2.75 -17.40 21.76
N THR A 285 2.04 -16.40 22.27
CA THR A 285 0.65 -16.04 21.92
C THR A 285 0.64 -14.64 21.30
N GLU A 286 -0.50 -14.11 20.85
CA GLU A 286 -0.57 -12.69 20.50
C GLU A 286 -0.09 -11.88 21.70
N LEU A 287 0.94 -11.09 21.47
CA LEU A 287 1.65 -10.36 22.52
C LEU A 287 1.54 -8.85 22.27
N GLN A 288 1.00 -8.13 23.26
CA GLN A 288 0.90 -6.67 23.19
C GLN A 288 1.82 -6.03 24.23
N ILE A 289 2.63 -5.09 23.78
CA ILE A 289 3.50 -4.29 24.65
C ILE A 289 3.27 -2.80 24.42
N ILE A 290 3.43 -2.01 25.48
CA ILE A 290 3.66 -0.56 25.39
C ILE A 290 5.14 -0.35 25.55
N GLU A 291 5.76 0.19 24.52
CA GLU A 291 7.16 0.57 24.45
C GLU A 291 7.26 2.08 24.65
N VAL A 292 8.00 2.49 25.66
CA VAL A 292 8.36 3.90 25.90
C VAL A 292 9.85 4.08 25.59
N GLN A 293 10.14 4.84 24.58
CA GLN A 293 11.49 5.24 24.20
C GLN A 293 11.78 6.62 24.79
N PHE A 294 12.96 6.84 25.32
CA PHE A 294 13.37 8.15 25.83
C PHE A 294 14.86 8.39 25.63
N GLY A 295 15.19 9.60 25.19
CA GLY A 295 16.55 9.98 24.84
C GLY A 295 16.61 11.29 24.07
N LYS A 296 17.83 11.74 23.76
CA LYS A 296 18.04 13.02 23.08
C LYS A 296 17.79 12.98 21.60
N ASP A 297 17.89 11.80 21.00
CA ASP A 297 17.70 11.57 19.56
C ASP A 297 16.95 10.25 19.34
N ILE A 298 15.65 10.36 19.06
CA ILE A 298 14.78 9.23 18.82
C ILE A 298 14.40 9.24 17.34
N ASN A 299 15.19 8.55 16.54
CA ASN A 299 14.98 8.46 15.10
C ASN A 299 15.02 6.99 14.61
N VAL A 300 14.49 6.74 13.41
CA VAL A 300 14.38 5.40 12.85
C VAL A 300 15.73 4.82 12.37
N HIS A 301 16.73 5.67 12.20
CA HIS A 301 18.06 5.27 11.74
C HIS A 301 18.96 4.81 12.90
N ASP A 302 18.60 5.16 14.15
CA ASP A 302 19.24 4.67 15.38
C ASP A 302 18.76 3.23 15.68
N LYS A 303 19.07 2.29 14.77
CA LYS A 303 18.72 0.87 14.93
C LYS A 303 19.77 -0.03 14.28
N HIS A 304 20.57 -0.67 15.11
CA HIS A 304 21.59 -1.64 14.69
C HIS A 304 21.04 -3.05 14.83
N LYS A 305 20.98 -3.79 13.72
CA LYS A 305 20.45 -5.16 13.69
C LYS A 305 21.58 -6.18 13.86
N TYR A 306 21.29 -7.26 14.55
CA TYR A 306 22.22 -8.36 14.81
C TYR A 306 21.56 -9.71 14.53
N ASP A 307 22.38 -10.71 14.27
CA ASP A 307 21.93 -12.09 14.24
C ASP A 307 21.52 -12.52 15.65
N LEU A 308 20.40 -13.21 15.76
CA LEU A 308 19.94 -13.75 17.02
C LEU A 308 20.87 -14.90 17.42
N PRO A 309 21.41 -14.90 18.63
CA PRO A 309 22.14 -16.08 19.12
C PRO A 309 21.25 -17.32 19.05
N SER A 310 21.82 -18.49 18.77
CA SER A 310 21.12 -19.80 18.67
C SER A 310 20.59 -20.27 20.06
N LEU A 311 19.75 -19.44 20.68
CA LEU A 311 19.13 -19.67 21.98
C LEU A 311 17.68 -20.14 21.90
N PHE A 312 17.13 -20.28 20.68
CA PHE A 312 15.74 -20.69 20.40
C PHE A 312 15.69 -21.90 19.48
#